data_ef841a0af85174a954895ccf2a320c4b
#
_entry.id   ef841a0af85174a954895ccf2a320c4b
#
_cell.length_a   1.000
_cell.length_b   1.000
_cell.length_c   1.000
_cell.angle_alpha   90.00
_cell.angle_beta   90.00
_cell.angle_gamma   90.00
#
_symmetry.space_group_name_H-M   'P 1'
#
loop_
_entity.id
_entity.type
_entity.pdbx_description
1 polymer ?
#
loop_
_entity_poly.entity_id
_entity_poly.type
_entity_poly.pdbx_seq_one_letter_code
_entity_poly.pdbx_strand_id
1 'polypeptide(L)'
;MGLHSAFKIFCVCFLLFSTAKLQAQIKVASFSTVLSEIAEKVGGDNVTVTSLIKPGQDPHEYQMTPGDLSAAVASDLVLLSGKGMEATYLGNLRDALPKRVQVLAVGDQIPSLSKEADEGKEAEKETTEDPHWWNSISETERATMVVQDALTRLDGQHTADYQAGATAYLTALKELDSWVKRKVAELPRNQRKLVTSHDAFQYFAKDYGFQIDSIEGLTTDQEPSVSHVTALIAEIKKEGVKAIFLENTLNPKVSVEITRESGAKIGGSLYADGLGPGDGETYAGMFQHNVTTIVDALK
;
A
#
# COMPACT_ATOMS: atom_id res chain seq x y z
N MET A 1 37.52 32.62 75.96
CA MET A 1 38.24 31.64 75.09
C MET A 1 37.16 30.65 74.63
N GLY A 2 36.59 30.81 73.43
CA GLY A 2 35.54 29.98 72.90
C GLY A 2 35.96 29.47 71.53
N LEU A 3 36.09 28.15 71.39
CA LEU A 3 36.37 27.46 70.14
C LEU A 3 35.08 27.31 69.35
N HIS A 4 35.02 27.92 68.16
CA HIS A 4 33.98 27.69 67.19
C HIS A 4 34.39 26.55 66.26
N SER A 5 33.69 25.41 66.38
CA SER A 5 33.82 24.28 65.44
C SER A 5 32.90 24.48 64.26
N ALA A 6 33.50 24.71 63.10
CA ALA A 6 32.76 24.82 61.83
C ALA A 6 32.54 23.43 61.22
N PHE A 7 31.33 22.94 61.24
CA PHE A 7 30.92 21.69 60.58
C PHE A 7 30.71 21.95 59.08
N LYS A 8 31.62 21.49 58.22
CA LYS A 8 31.47 21.55 56.77
C LYS A 8 30.61 20.37 56.29
N ILE A 9 29.37 20.66 55.90
CA ILE A 9 28.50 19.70 55.25
C ILE A 9 28.96 19.61 53.78
N PHE A 10 29.51 18.43 53.41
CA PHE A 10 29.91 18.09 52.06
C PHE A 10 28.70 17.44 51.36
N CYS A 11 28.01 18.26 50.56
CA CYS A 11 26.86 17.81 49.75
C CYS A 11 27.40 17.07 48.53
N VAL A 12 27.41 15.72 48.56
CA VAL A 12 27.73 14.88 47.40
C VAL A 12 26.51 14.79 46.51
N CYS A 13 26.47 15.61 45.44
CA CYS A 13 25.50 15.46 44.37
C CYS A 13 25.83 14.19 43.57
N PHE A 14 25.04 13.12 43.81
CA PHE A 14 25.09 11.92 43.00
C PHE A 14 24.39 12.22 41.64
N LEU A 15 25.15 12.58 40.61
CA LEU A 15 24.68 12.67 39.25
C LEU A 15 24.39 11.25 38.76
N LEU A 16 23.11 10.86 38.77
CA LEU A 16 22.63 9.66 38.11
C LEU A 16 22.76 9.89 36.61
N PHE A 17 23.87 9.51 36.01
CA PHE A 17 23.98 9.33 34.57
C PHE A 17 23.08 8.15 34.20
N SER A 18 21.86 8.44 33.77
CA SER A 18 21.02 7.48 33.07
C SER A 18 21.72 7.16 31.76
N THR A 19 22.45 6.06 31.69
CA THR A 19 22.94 5.51 30.42
C THR A 19 21.72 5.00 29.66
N ALA A 20 21.10 5.87 28.85
CA ALA A 20 20.19 5.40 27.83
C ALA A 20 20.99 4.41 26.97
N LYS A 21 20.69 3.13 27.10
CA LYS A 21 21.16 2.12 26.13
C LYS A 21 20.60 2.54 24.80
N LEU A 22 21.44 2.97 23.86
CA LEU A 22 21.08 3.14 22.48
C LEU A 22 20.73 1.72 21.97
N GLN A 23 19.45 1.38 22.02
CA GLN A 23 18.98 0.11 21.52
C GLN A 23 19.00 0.17 20.00
N ALA A 24 19.47 -0.89 19.35
CA ALA A 24 19.52 -0.94 17.90
C ALA A 24 18.07 -0.99 17.37
N GLN A 25 17.74 -0.07 16.47
CA GLN A 25 16.47 -0.06 15.77
C GLN A 25 16.28 -1.34 14.94
N ILE A 26 15.05 -1.83 14.85
CA ILE A 26 14.69 -2.88 13.88
C ILE A 26 14.89 -2.34 12.47
N LYS A 27 15.64 -3.06 11.66
CA LYS A 27 15.84 -2.73 10.24
C LYS A 27 14.77 -3.44 9.40
N VAL A 28 13.96 -2.67 8.72
CA VAL A 28 12.90 -3.16 7.83
C VAL A 28 13.29 -2.87 6.39
N ALA A 29 13.27 -3.87 5.52
CA ALA A 29 13.31 -3.69 4.07
C ALA A 29 11.91 -3.98 3.51
N SER A 30 11.38 -3.06 2.71
CA SER A 30 10.00 -3.17 2.19
C SER A 30 9.99 -3.12 0.67
N PHE A 31 9.29 -4.08 0.07
CA PHE A 31 9.00 -4.14 -1.36
C PHE A 31 7.65 -3.50 -1.70
N SER A 32 7.13 -2.65 -0.82
CA SER A 32 5.89 -1.89 -1.03
C SER A 32 6.01 -0.52 -0.37
N THR A 33 5.67 0.53 -1.09
CA THR A 33 5.67 1.90 -0.57
C THR A 33 4.63 2.09 0.54
N VAL A 34 3.47 1.43 0.42
CA VAL A 34 2.42 1.45 1.45
C VAL A 34 2.88 0.74 2.72
N LEU A 35 3.52 -0.42 2.61
CA LEU A 35 4.06 -1.13 3.76
C LEU A 35 5.24 -0.40 4.40
N SER A 36 6.01 0.36 3.62
CA SER A 36 7.05 1.26 4.15
C SER A 36 6.43 2.31 5.07
N GLU A 37 5.37 3.01 4.61
CA GLU A 37 4.68 3.99 5.45
C GLU A 37 4.06 3.34 6.69
N ILE A 38 3.40 2.19 6.56
CA ILE A 38 2.83 1.48 7.71
C ILE A 38 3.92 1.15 8.74
N ALA A 39 5.08 0.62 8.31
CA ALA A 39 6.17 0.28 9.21
C ALA A 39 6.76 1.53 9.90
N GLU A 40 6.88 2.65 9.20
CA GLU A 40 7.32 3.93 9.76
C GLU A 40 6.32 4.48 10.79
N LYS A 41 5.01 4.47 10.47
CA LYS A 41 3.95 4.97 11.36
C LYS A 41 3.79 4.14 12.62
N VAL A 42 3.90 2.81 12.49
CA VAL A 42 3.79 1.88 13.62
C VAL A 42 5.06 1.86 14.44
N GLY A 43 6.22 1.81 13.78
CA GLY A 43 7.52 1.61 14.43
C GLY A 43 8.12 2.85 15.04
N GLY A 44 7.80 4.04 14.49
CA GLY A 44 8.36 5.31 14.94
C GLY A 44 9.89 5.29 15.02
N ASP A 45 10.45 5.82 16.11
CA ASP A 45 11.90 5.88 16.34
C ASP A 45 12.54 4.51 16.61
N ASN A 46 11.77 3.44 16.76
CA ASN A 46 12.27 2.09 17.05
C ASN A 46 12.57 1.27 15.79
N VAL A 47 12.25 1.81 14.58
CA VAL A 47 12.53 1.14 13.32
C VAL A 47 13.32 2.05 12.36
N THR A 48 14.04 1.42 11.44
CA THR A 48 14.60 2.08 10.26
C THR A 48 14.08 1.35 9.04
N VAL A 49 13.33 2.04 8.18
CA VAL A 49 12.73 1.46 6.99
C VAL A 49 13.53 1.81 5.74
N THR A 50 13.82 0.81 4.92
CA THR A 50 14.38 0.96 3.58
C THR A 50 13.33 0.53 2.57
N SER A 51 12.68 1.49 1.90
CA SER A 51 11.78 1.21 0.78
C SER A 51 12.59 0.88 -0.46
N LEU A 52 12.45 -0.34 -0.96
CA LEU A 52 13.16 -0.85 -2.14
C LEU A 52 12.46 -0.44 -3.42
N ILE A 53 11.13 -0.46 -3.44
CA ILE A 53 10.32 0.14 -4.50
C ILE A 53 10.09 1.62 -4.16
N LYS A 54 10.22 2.48 -5.16
CA LYS A 54 10.09 3.93 -4.98
C LYS A 54 8.69 4.42 -5.34
N PRO A 55 8.22 5.53 -4.75
CA PRO A 55 6.95 6.13 -5.14
C PRO A 55 6.84 6.34 -6.66
N GLY A 56 5.73 5.86 -7.24
CA GLY A 56 5.48 5.92 -8.68
C GLY A 56 6.20 4.86 -9.52
N GLN A 57 6.90 3.90 -8.91
CA GLN A 57 7.46 2.74 -9.60
C GLN A 57 6.44 1.60 -9.63
N ASP A 58 6.31 0.93 -10.78
CA ASP A 58 5.45 -0.24 -10.95
C ASP A 58 6.02 -1.47 -10.23
N PRO A 59 5.32 -2.05 -9.24
CA PRO A 59 5.78 -3.25 -8.57
C PRO A 59 5.66 -4.54 -9.40
N HIS A 60 4.79 -4.56 -10.43
CA HIS A 60 4.64 -5.73 -11.32
C HIS A 60 5.86 -5.90 -12.23
N GLU A 61 6.43 -4.78 -12.69
CA GLU A 61 7.63 -4.77 -13.53
C GLU A 61 8.94 -4.63 -12.74
N TYR A 62 8.86 -4.65 -11.40
CA TYR A 62 10.02 -4.44 -10.56
C TYR A 62 11.06 -5.57 -10.70
N GLN A 63 12.30 -5.17 -10.93
CA GLN A 63 13.46 -6.06 -10.98
C GLN A 63 14.40 -5.75 -9.83
N MET A 64 14.54 -6.72 -8.92
CA MET A 64 15.40 -6.60 -7.74
C MET A 64 16.87 -6.44 -8.15
N THR A 65 17.50 -5.35 -7.70
CA THR A 65 18.92 -5.10 -7.93
C THR A 65 19.79 -5.80 -6.87
N PRO A 66 21.12 -5.99 -7.13
CA PRO A 66 22.03 -6.46 -6.08
C PRO A 66 22.09 -5.57 -4.84
N GLY A 67 21.82 -4.25 -4.99
CA GLY A 67 21.72 -3.31 -3.88
C GLY A 67 20.49 -3.59 -3.01
N ASP A 68 19.33 -3.86 -3.62
CA ASP A 68 18.09 -4.19 -2.93
C ASP A 68 18.23 -5.51 -2.16
N LEU A 69 18.84 -6.52 -2.78
CA LEU A 69 19.15 -7.79 -2.13
C LEU A 69 20.07 -7.58 -0.92
N SER A 70 21.10 -6.74 -1.06
CA SER A 70 22.01 -6.42 0.04
C SER A 70 21.29 -5.73 1.18
N ALA A 71 20.36 -4.82 0.91
CA ALA A 71 19.53 -4.16 1.92
C ALA A 71 18.60 -5.16 2.63
N ALA A 72 17.94 -6.06 1.88
CA ALA A 72 17.11 -7.12 2.43
C ALA A 72 17.91 -8.08 3.33
N VAL A 73 19.11 -8.50 2.91
CA VAL A 73 20.01 -9.35 3.70
C VAL A 73 20.46 -8.64 5.01
N ALA A 74 20.62 -7.33 4.98
CA ALA A 74 21.03 -6.53 6.15
C ALA A 74 19.88 -6.20 7.11
N SER A 75 18.63 -6.48 6.74
CA SER A 75 17.43 -6.20 7.55
C SER A 75 17.16 -7.28 8.61
N ASP A 76 16.23 -7.00 9.50
CA ASP A 76 15.66 -7.92 10.49
C ASP A 76 14.28 -8.43 10.00
N LEU A 77 13.56 -7.58 9.24
CA LEU A 77 12.25 -7.86 8.67
C LEU A 77 12.21 -7.43 7.19
N VAL A 78 11.71 -8.31 6.34
CA VAL A 78 11.36 -8.02 4.95
C VAL A 78 9.84 -8.02 4.82
N LEU A 79 9.28 -6.93 4.32
CA LEU A 79 7.85 -6.77 4.05
C LEU A 79 7.57 -6.92 2.56
N LEU A 80 6.60 -7.77 2.24
CA LEU A 80 6.11 -8.04 0.90
C LEU A 80 4.62 -7.75 0.83
N SER A 81 4.13 -7.28 -0.32
CA SER A 81 2.70 -7.09 -0.57
C SER A 81 1.92 -8.40 -0.44
N GLY A 82 2.52 -9.51 -0.89
CA GLY A 82 1.89 -10.83 -0.88
C GLY A 82 0.93 -11.05 -2.06
N LYS A 83 0.14 -12.12 -1.99
CA LYS A 83 -0.84 -12.52 -3.02
C LYS A 83 -0.24 -12.62 -4.43
N GLY A 84 1.03 -13.03 -4.51
CA GLY A 84 1.72 -13.23 -5.78
C GLY A 84 2.38 -12.01 -6.38
N MET A 85 2.28 -10.82 -5.79
CA MET A 85 2.93 -9.60 -6.33
C MET A 85 4.43 -9.81 -6.60
N GLU A 86 5.13 -10.44 -5.68
CA GLU A 86 6.58 -10.65 -5.75
C GLU A 86 6.99 -11.99 -6.41
N ALA A 87 6.07 -12.67 -7.11
CA ALA A 87 6.29 -14.04 -7.60
C ALA A 87 7.55 -14.18 -8.47
N THR A 88 7.87 -13.16 -9.27
CA THR A 88 9.01 -13.18 -10.20
C THR A 88 10.38 -13.25 -9.53
N TYR A 89 10.51 -12.72 -8.31
CA TYR A 89 11.80 -12.65 -7.58
C TYR A 89 11.78 -13.27 -6.18
N LEU A 90 10.62 -13.67 -5.68
CA LEU A 90 10.45 -14.17 -4.30
C LEU A 90 11.32 -15.39 -4.00
N GLY A 91 11.46 -16.33 -4.94
CA GLY A 91 12.31 -17.51 -4.81
C GLY A 91 13.77 -17.12 -4.56
N ASN A 92 14.32 -16.31 -5.45
CA ASN A 92 15.71 -15.83 -5.35
C ASN A 92 15.94 -15.00 -4.06
N LEU A 93 14.97 -14.20 -3.68
CA LEU A 93 15.04 -13.43 -2.43
C LEU A 93 15.13 -14.36 -1.23
N ARG A 94 14.22 -15.35 -1.11
CA ARG A 94 14.19 -16.29 0.02
C ARG A 94 15.44 -17.12 0.14
N ASP A 95 16.00 -17.58 -0.99
CA ASP A 95 17.23 -18.39 -1.01
C ASP A 95 18.47 -17.60 -0.56
N ALA A 96 18.48 -16.28 -0.79
CA ALA A 96 19.59 -15.42 -0.40
C ALA A 96 19.52 -14.90 1.04
N LEU A 97 18.34 -14.91 1.66
CA LEU A 97 18.15 -14.34 3.00
C LEU A 97 18.71 -15.24 4.09
N PRO A 98 19.48 -14.70 5.06
CA PRO A 98 19.87 -15.41 6.25
C PRO A 98 18.62 -15.83 7.07
N LYS A 99 18.70 -16.98 7.77
CA LYS A 99 17.59 -17.51 8.60
C LYS A 99 17.10 -16.54 9.70
N ARG A 100 17.93 -15.56 10.10
CA ARG A 100 17.57 -14.54 11.09
C ARG A 100 16.58 -13.50 10.54
N VAL A 101 16.55 -13.29 9.21
CA VAL A 101 15.67 -12.31 8.58
C VAL A 101 14.27 -12.90 8.47
N GLN A 102 13.30 -12.23 9.06
CA GLN A 102 11.91 -12.61 8.92
C GLN A 102 11.34 -12.06 7.59
N VAL A 103 10.60 -12.89 6.86
CA VAL A 103 9.89 -12.46 5.64
C VAL A 103 8.40 -12.52 5.92
N LEU A 104 7.71 -11.41 5.72
CA LEU A 104 6.28 -11.26 5.96
C LEU A 104 5.57 -10.79 4.70
N ALA A 105 4.84 -11.69 4.05
CA ALA A 105 3.89 -11.36 3.00
C ALA A 105 2.58 -10.92 3.66
N VAL A 106 2.38 -9.62 3.77
CA VAL A 106 1.28 -9.04 4.57
C VAL A 106 -0.07 -9.37 3.95
N GLY A 107 -0.19 -9.28 2.63
CA GLY A 107 -1.41 -9.57 1.89
C GLY A 107 -1.91 -11.00 2.06
N ASP A 108 -1.01 -11.97 2.30
CA ASP A 108 -1.40 -13.37 2.54
C ASP A 108 -2.19 -13.54 3.86
N GLN A 109 -2.16 -12.53 4.74
CA GLN A 109 -2.97 -12.49 5.97
C GLN A 109 -4.23 -11.61 5.83
N ILE A 110 -4.46 -11.05 4.64
CA ILE A 110 -5.63 -10.24 4.30
C ILE A 110 -6.62 -11.11 3.51
N PRO A 111 -7.93 -11.06 3.82
CA PRO A 111 -8.92 -11.79 3.05
C PRO A 111 -8.84 -11.45 1.56
N SER A 112 -8.79 -12.50 0.72
CA SER A 112 -8.81 -12.32 -0.73
C SER A 112 -10.22 -11.96 -1.20
N LEU A 113 -10.30 -11.13 -2.24
CA LEU A 113 -11.53 -10.98 -2.99
C LEU A 113 -11.76 -12.31 -3.70
N SER A 114 -12.85 -13.02 -3.35
CA SER A 114 -13.32 -14.14 -4.14
C SER A 114 -13.86 -13.55 -5.46
N LYS A 115 -13.28 -13.92 -6.59
CA LYS A 115 -14.02 -13.81 -7.86
C LYS A 115 -15.20 -14.75 -7.71
N GLU A 116 -16.44 -14.22 -7.73
CA GLU A 116 -17.60 -15.05 -8.02
C GLU A 116 -17.31 -15.68 -9.38
N ALA A 117 -17.20 -17.00 -9.40
CA ALA A 117 -16.94 -17.73 -10.62
C ALA A 117 -18.09 -17.38 -11.58
N ASP A 118 -17.74 -16.74 -12.69
CA ASP A 118 -18.67 -16.49 -13.78
C ASP A 118 -19.23 -17.85 -14.20
N GLU A 119 -20.51 -18.14 -13.86
CA GLU A 119 -21.15 -19.41 -14.13
C GLU A 119 -21.22 -19.60 -15.66
N GLY A 120 -20.19 -20.20 -16.25
CA GLY A 120 -20.19 -20.51 -17.67
C GLY A 120 -18.83 -20.64 -18.36
N LYS A 121 -17.74 -20.33 -17.71
CA LYS A 121 -16.41 -20.60 -18.26
C LYS A 121 -15.72 -21.67 -17.42
N GLU A 122 -15.37 -22.81 -18.03
CA GLU A 122 -14.39 -23.74 -17.48
C GLU A 122 -13.05 -22.96 -17.37
N ALA A 123 -12.90 -22.25 -16.27
CA ALA A 123 -11.64 -21.57 -15.94
C ALA A 123 -10.63 -22.65 -15.53
N GLU A 124 -9.56 -22.76 -16.29
CA GLU A 124 -8.33 -23.34 -15.78
C GLU A 124 -8.03 -22.68 -14.42
N LYS A 125 -7.85 -23.54 -13.41
CA LYS A 125 -7.82 -23.20 -12.00
C LYS A 125 -6.45 -22.60 -11.62
N GLU A 126 -6.10 -21.45 -12.17
CA GLU A 126 -5.17 -20.53 -11.54
C GLU A 126 -6.01 -19.39 -10.95
N THR A 127 -6.43 -19.56 -9.71
CA THR A 127 -7.02 -18.47 -8.94
C THR A 127 -5.91 -17.49 -8.58
N THR A 128 -5.58 -16.59 -9.51
CA THR A 128 -4.68 -15.49 -9.22
C THR A 128 -5.42 -14.59 -8.23
N GLU A 129 -4.92 -14.52 -7.00
CA GLU A 129 -5.49 -13.61 -6.01
C GLU A 129 -5.19 -12.18 -6.41
N ASP A 130 -6.14 -11.27 -6.17
CA ASP A 130 -5.93 -9.85 -6.37
C ASP A 130 -4.95 -9.30 -5.31
N PRO A 131 -3.75 -8.81 -5.71
CA PRO A 131 -2.75 -8.32 -4.77
C PRO A 131 -3.01 -6.89 -4.27
N HIS A 132 -3.95 -6.14 -4.87
CA HIS A 132 -4.11 -4.68 -4.70
C HIS A 132 -4.94 -4.31 -3.46
N TRP A 133 -4.77 -5.06 -2.36
CA TRP A 133 -5.50 -4.85 -1.10
C TRP A 133 -5.33 -3.43 -0.52
N TRP A 134 -4.23 -2.74 -0.81
CA TRP A 134 -3.98 -1.37 -0.33
C TRP A 134 -4.95 -0.33 -0.92
N ASN A 135 -5.67 -0.64 -1.98
CA ASN A 135 -6.76 0.19 -2.51
C ASN A 135 -8.06 0.05 -1.69
N SER A 136 -7.98 -0.54 -0.50
CA SER A 136 -9.00 -0.55 0.56
C SER A 136 -8.43 -0.03 1.86
N ILE A 137 -9.10 0.96 2.47
CA ILE A 137 -8.70 1.47 3.78
C ILE A 137 -8.90 0.40 4.85
N SER A 138 -9.98 -0.38 4.77
CA SER A 138 -10.25 -1.45 5.75
C SER A 138 -9.20 -2.55 5.72
N GLU A 139 -8.67 -2.89 4.54
CA GLU A 139 -7.60 -3.88 4.43
C GLU A 139 -6.23 -3.30 4.85
N THR A 140 -6.02 -2.00 4.65
CA THR A 140 -4.84 -1.29 5.17
C THR A 140 -4.86 -1.19 6.70
N GLU A 141 -6.04 -1.06 7.33
CA GLU A 141 -6.18 -1.21 8.78
C GLU A 141 -5.73 -2.61 9.26
N ARG A 142 -6.10 -3.68 8.54
CA ARG A 142 -5.64 -5.05 8.84
C ARG A 142 -4.13 -5.19 8.66
N ALA A 143 -3.59 -4.69 7.55
CA ALA A 143 -2.15 -4.67 7.29
C ALA A 143 -1.38 -3.97 8.42
N THR A 144 -1.91 -2.86 8.93
CA THR A 144 -1.33 -2.14 10.07
C THR A 144 -1.22 -3.01 11.31
N MET A 145 -2.25 -3.79 11.63
CA MET A 145 -2.22 -4.72 12.77
C MET A 145 -1.22 -5.87 12.54
N VAL A 146 -1.15 -6.40 11.32
CA VAL A 146 -0.20 -7.47 10.95
C VAL A 146 1.26 -6.99 11.12
N VAL A 147 1.56 -5.77 10.68
CA VAL A 147 2.89 -5.16 10.83
C VAL A 147 3.20 -4.88 12.31
N GLN A 148 2.25 -4.34 13.09
CA GLN A 148 2.39 -4.14 14.53
C GLN A 148 2.76 -5.43 15.24
N ASP A 149 2.04 -6.52 14.94
CA ASP A 149 2.30 -7.82 15.55
C ASP A 149 3.69 -8.37 15.19
N ALA A 150 4.14 -8.14 13.95
CA ALA A 150 5.48 -8.55 13.52
C ALA A 150 6.58 -7.78 14.26
N LEU A 151 6.46 -6.46 14.38
CA LEU A 151 7.40 -5.62 15.12
C LEU A 151 7.41 -5.99 16.60
N THR A 152 6.26 -6.23 17.22
CA THR A 152 6.14 -6.68 18.61
C THR A 152 6.82 -8.03 18.86
N ARG A 153 6.72 -8.97 17.91
CA ARG A 153 7.42 -10.28 18.00
C ARG A 153 8.94 -10.14 17.91
N LEU A 154 9.43 -9.21 17.11
CA LEU A 154 10.86 -8.96 16.95
C LEU A 154 11.44 -8.19 18.14
N ASP A 155 10.68 -7.27 18.69
CA ASP A 155 11.12 -6.39 19.78
C ASP A 155 9.99 -6.17 20.79
N GLY A 156 9.84 -7.14 21.69
CA GLY A 156 8.83 -7.10 22.76
C GLY A 156 9.03 -5.98 23.78
N GLN A 157 10.20 -5.33 23.82
CA GLN A 157 10.47 -4.25 24.77
C GLN A 157 9.74 -2.97 24.39
N HIS A 158 9.50 -2.72 23.09
CA HIS A 158 8.79 -1.55 22.57
C HIS A 158 7.34 -1.84 22.17
N THR A 159 6.74 -2.92 22.68
CA THR A 159 5.34 -3.29 22.40
C THR A 159 4.36 -2.12 22.60
N ALA A 160 4.54 -1.34 23.68
CA ALA A 160 3.66 -0.20 23.97
C ALA A 160 3.79 0.92 22.92
N ASP A 161 5.00 1.16 22.40
CA ASP A 161 5.26 2.17 21.38
C ASP A 161 4.62 1.74 20.04
N TYR A 162 4.78 0.46 19.65
CA TYR A 162 4.14 -0.09 18.44
C TYR A 162 2.61 -0.07 18.52
N GLN A 163 2.04 -0.36 19.70
CA GLN A 163 0.60 -0.24 19.93
C GLN A 163 0.12 1.22 19.83
N ALA A 164 0.89 2.17 20.37
CA ALA A 164 0.56 3.58 20.28
C ALA A 164 0.63 4.08 18.82
N GLY A 165 1.69 3.74 18.09
CA GLY A 165 1.86 4.07 16.67
C GLY A 165 0.73 3.50 15.81
N ALA A 166 0.43 2.21 15.96
CA ALA A 166 -0.68 1.57 15.27
C ALA A 166 -2.02 2.22 15.59
N THR A 167 -2.31 2.53 16.85
CA THR A 167 -3.55 3.18 17.27
C THR A 167 -3.70 4.56 16.62
N ALA A 168 -2.62 5.34 16.58
CA ALA A 168 -2.61 6.66 15.94
C ALA A 168 -2.87 6.54 14.43
N TYR A 169 -2.20 5.61 13.76
CA TYR A 169 -2.38 5.40 12.32
C TYR A 169 -3.78 4.88 11.97
N LEU A 170 -4.30 3.90 12.72
CA LEU A 170 -5.67 3.40 12.57
C LEU A 170 -6.72 4.51 12.78
N THR A 171 -6.46 5.46 13.67
CA THR A 171 -7.34 6.62 13.84
C THR A 171 -7.34 7.51 12.60
N ALA A 172 -6.17 7.80 12.05
CA ALA A 172 -6.04 8.56 10.80
C ALA A 172 -6.70 7.86 9.60
N LEU A 173 -6.58 6.53 9.51
CA LEU A 173 -7.24 5.73 8.47
C LEU A 173 -8.78 5.82 8.57
N LYS A 174 -9.35 5.77 9.77
CA LYS A 174 -10.80 5.93 9.99
C LYS A 174 -11.31 7.32 9.63
N GLU A 175 -10.52 8.34 9.88
CA GLU A 175 -10.84 9.71 9.47
C GLU A 175 -10.82 9.84 7.95
N LEU A 176 -9.81 9.24 7.30
CA LEU A 176 -9.71 9.15 5.85
C LEU A 176 -10.91 8.42 5.24
N ASP A 177 -11.26 7.23 5.74
CA ASP A 177 -12.42 6.47 5.27
C ASP A 177 -13.73 7.28 5.39
N SER A 178 -13.89 7.99 6.49
CA SER A 178 -15.04 8.87 6.69
C SER A 178 -15.08 10.01 5.67
N TRP A 179 -13.93 10.57 5.31
CA TRP A 179 -13.82 11.58 4.26
C TRP A 179 -14.14 10.98 2.88
N VAL A 180 -13.58 9.81 2.54
CA VAL A 180 -13.83 9.10 1.28
C VAL A 180 -15.32 8.82 1.11
N LYS A 181 -15.98 8.28 2.13
CA LYS A 181 -17.43 7.99 2.11
C LYS A 181 -18.25 9.25 1.82
N ARG A 182 -17.91 10.40 2.42
CA ARG A 182 -18.59 11.67 2.13
C ARG A 182 -18.33 12.13 0.69
N LYS A 183 -17.09 12.05 0.21
CA LYS A 183 -16.74 12.47 -1.14
C LYS A 183 -17.39 11.59 -2.21
N VAL A 184 -17.38 10.28 -2.03
CA VAL A 184 -18.04 9.32 -2.94
C VAL A 184 -19.58 9.49 -2.92
N ALA A 185 -20.16 9.90 -1.79
CA ALA A 185 -21.60 10.16 -1.72
C ALA A 185 -22.08 11.33 -2.60
N GLU A 186 -21.16 12.17 -3.10
CA GLU A 186 -21.48 13.21 -4.09
C GLU A 186 -21.88 12.61 -5.45
N LEU A 187 -21.54 11.33 -5.71
CA LEU A 187 -21.93 10.59 -6.90
C LEU A 187 -23.13 9.68 -6.61
N PRO A 188 -24.22 9.79 -7.38
CA PRO A 188 -25.29 8.78 -7.40
C PRO A 188 -24.73 7.39 -7.73
N ARG A 189 -25.32 6.33 -7.17
CA ARG A 189 -24.82 4.96 -7.37
C ARG A 189 -24.72 4.54 -8.85
N ASN A 190 -25.65 4.95 -9.68
CA ASN A 190 -25.65 4.67 -11.11
C ASN A 190 -24.55 5.40 -11.90
N GLN A 191 -23.85 6.35 -11.30
CA GLN A 191 -22.70 7.04 -11.90
C GLN A 191 -21.35 6.50 -11.38
N ARG A 192 -21.35 5.55 -10.44
CA ARG A 192 -20.13 4.97 -9.90
C ARG A 192 -19.61 3.85 -10.79
N LYS A 193 -19.20 4.23 -12.01
CA LYS A 193 -18.61 3.33 -13.00
C LYS A 193 -17.19 3.80 -13.27
N LEU A 194 -16.22 2.95 -12.93
CA LEU A 194 -14.80 3.23 -13.01
C LEU A 194 -14.16 2.35 -14.08
N VAL A 195 -13.51 2.97 -15.05
CA VAL A 195 -12.70 2.27 -16.05
C VAL A 195 -11.25 2.70 -15.87
N THR A 196 -10.36 1.74 -15.61
CA THR A 196 -8.95 1.95 -15.29
C THR A 196 -8.03 1.28 -16.29
N SER A 197 -6.73 1.59 -16.24
CA SER A 197 -5.75 0.97 -17.14
C SER A 197 -5.57 -0.51 -16.83
N HIS A 198 -5.43 -0.90 -15.55
CA HIS A 198 -5.43 -2.32 -15.14
C HIS A 198 -6.37 -2.58 -13.95
N ASP A 199 -6.57 -3.85 -13.58
CA ASP A 199 -7.56 -4.29 -12.59
C ASP A 199 -7.04 -4.18 -11.15
N ALA A 200 -6.73 -2.96 -10.70
CA ALA A 200 -6.18 -2.69 -9.37
C ALA A 200 -7.21 -2.20 -8.34
N PHE A 201 -8.43 -1.86 -8.75
CA PHE A 201 -9.37 -1.14 -7.87
C PHE A 201 -10.56 -1.99 -7.39
N GLN A 202 -10.50 -3.32 -7.46
CA GLN A 202 -11.60 -4.19 -7.03
C GLN A 202 -11.91 -4.08 -5.54
N TYR A 203 -10.89 -3.95 -4.68
CA TYR A 203 -11.08 -3.70 -3.24
C TYR A 203 -11.75 -2.35 -2.98
N PHE A 204 -11.34 -1.30 -3.70
CA PHE A 204 -11.98 0.02 -3.65
C PHE A 204 -13.44 -0.05 -4.13
N ALA A 205 -13.70 -0.75 -5.23
CA ALA A 205 -15.03 -0.91 -5.81
C ALA A 205 -15.97 -1.59 -4.82
N LYS A 206 -15.52 -2.65 -4.16
CA LYS A 206 -16.26 -3.36 -3.11
C LYS A 206 -16.61 -2.44 -1.93
N ASP A 207 -15.65 -1.65 -1.43
CA ASP A 207 -15.85 -0.82 -0.23
C ASP A 207 -16.78 0.37 -0.49
N TYR A 208 -16.72 0.96 -1.68
CA TYR A 208 -17.43 2.21 -1.98
C TYR A 208 -18.55 2.08 -3.00
N GLY A 209 -18.84 0.86 -3.45
CA GLY A 209 -19.98 0.55 -4.32
C GLY A 209 -19.82 1.06 -5.75
N PHE A 210 -18.63 0.91 -6.32
CA PHE A 210 -18.35 1.12 -7.73
C PHE A 210 -18.56 -0.15 -8.53
N GLN A 211 -18.89 -0.01 -9.79
CA GLN A 211 -18.70 -1.00 -10.85
C GLN A 211 -17.38 -0.70 -11.52
N ILE A 212 -16.59 -1.72 -11.82
CA ILE A 212 -15.26 -1.53 -12.36
C ILE A 212 -15.06 -2.39 -13.61
N ASP A 213 -14.46 -1.78 -14.60
CA ASP A 213 -13.90 -2.41 -15.79
C ASP A 213 -12.45 -1.96 -15.94
N SER A 214 -11.61 -2.81 -16.53
CA SER A 214 -10.20 -2.50 -16.76
C SER A 214 -9.79 -2.82 -18.19
N ILE A 215 -8.80 -2.10 -18.70
CA ILE A 215 -8.23 -2.32 -20.02
C ILE A 215 -7.33 -3.55 -20.02
N GLU A 216 -6.53 -3.70 -18.95
CA GLU A 216 -5.61 -4.81 -18.72
C GLU A 216 -6.10 -5.65 -17.52
N GLY A 217 -5.49 -6.84 -17.33
CA GLY A 217 -5.80 -7.73 -16.22
C GLY A 217 -5.26 -7.26 -14.87
N LEU A 218 -5.04 -8.20 -13.95
CA LEU A 218 -4.46 -7.95 -12.61
C LEU A 218 -2.98 -7.56 -12.63
N THR A 219 -2.30 -7.78 -13.76
CA THR A 219 -0.89 -7.44 -13.96
C THR A 219 -0.74 -6.53 -15.17
N THR A 220 0.34 -5.79 -15.22
CA THR A 220 0.64 -4.80 -16.27
C THR A 220 1.56 -5.36 -17.36
N ASP A 221 1.96 -6.63 -17.26
CA ASP A 221 2.91 -7.29 -18.15
C ASP A 221 2.30 -7.85 -19.44
N GLN A 222 0.99 -7.75 -19.63
CA GLN A 222 0.27 -8.30 -20.78
C GLN A 222 -0.55 -7.22 -21.47
N GLU A 223 -0.27 -6.99 -22.76
CA GLU A 223 -1.11 -6.12 -23.57
C GLU A 223 -2.53 -6.70 -23.76
N PRO A 224 -3.58 -5.87 -23.70
CA PRO A 224 -4.94 -6.33 -23.85
C PRO A 224 -5.20 -6.85 -25.27
N SER A 225 -6.00 -7.91 -25.38
CA SER A 225 -6.38 -8.43 -26.69
C SER A 225 -7.30 -7.46 -27.45
N VAL A 226 -7.22 -7.46 -28.79
CA VAL A 226 -8.09 -6.62 -29.64
C VAL A 226 -9.57 -6.90 -29.39
N SER A 227 -9.94 -8.15 -29.13
CA SER A 227 -11.32 -8.54 -28.81
C SER A 227 -11.79 -7.93 -27.49
N HIS A 228 -10.94 -7.93 -26.47
CA HIS A 228 -11.24 -7.31 -25.17
C HIS A 228 -11.43 -5.79 -25.31
N VAL A 229 -10.50 -5.09 -25.96
CA VAL A 229 -10.59 -3.65 -26.19
C VAL A 229 -11.87 -3.29 -26.97
N THR A 230 -12.24 -4.08 -28.00
CA THR A 230 -13.47 -3.87 -28.77
C THR A 230 -14.73 -4.03 -27.90
N ALA A 231 -14.77 -5.07 -27.07
CA ALA A 231 -15.87 -5.32 -26.14
C ALA A 231 -15.98 -4.19 -25.10
N LEU A 232 -14.87 -3.75 -24.52
CA LEU A 232 -14.81 -2.66 -23.55
C LEU A 232 -15.31 -1.33 -24.17
N ILE A 233 -14.92 -0.99 -25.40
CA ILE A 233 -15.44 0.20 -26.11
C ILE A 233 -16.97 0.12 -26.27
N ALA A 234 -17.50 -1.06 -26.62
CA ALA A 234 -18.93 -1.25 -26.75
C ALA A 234 -19.67 -1.08 -25.41
N GLU A 235 -19.09 -1.61 -24.33
CA GLU A 235 -19.64 -1.50 -22.97
C GLU A 235 -19.61 -0.04 -22.49
N ILE A 236 -18.49 0.67 -22.64
CA ILE A 236 -18.37 2.09 -22.31
C ILE A 236 -19.46 2.92 -22.99
N LYS A 237 -19.71 2.67 -24.30
CA LYS A 237 -20.79 3.36 -25.06
C LYS A 237 -22.17 3.02 -24.52
N LYS A 238 -22.44 1.74 -24.31
CA LYS A 238 -23.72 1.22 -23.81
C LYS A 238 -24.06 1.78 -22.43
N GLU A 239 -23.12 1.77 -21.55
CA GLU A 239 -23.28 2.18 -20.16
C GLU A 239 -23.13 3.69 -19.94
N GLY A 240 -22.70 4.43 -20.95
CA GLY A 240 -22.52 5.88 -20.90
C GLY A 240 -21.42 6.31 -19.91
N VAL A 241 -20.33 5.54 -19.85
CA VAL A 241 -19.17 5.86 -18.98
C VAL A 241 -18.59 7.20 -19.39
N LYS A 242 -18.46 8.12 -18.43
CA LYS A 242 -18.03 9.50 -18.70
C LYS A 242 -16.52 9.64 -18.88
N ALA A 243 -15.75 8.86 -18.09
CA ALA A 243 -14.30 9.01 -18.01
C ALA A 243 -13.60 7.66 -17.88
N ILE A 244 -12.40 7.59 -18.46
CA ILE A 244 -11.41 6.53 -18.27
C ILE A 244 -10.23 7.13 -17.50
N PHE A 245 -9.70 6.39 -16.55
CA PHE A 245 -8.62 6.86 -15.70
C PHE A 245 -7.32 6.20 -16.11
N LEU A 246 -6.30 7.03 -16.30
CA LEU A 246 -4.94 6.60 -16.53
C LEU A 246 -4.28 6.20 -15.20
N GLU A 247 -3.16 5.54 -15.28
CA GLU A 247 -2.31 5.26 -14.15
C GLU A 247 -0.93 5.86 -14.38
N ASN A 248 -0.29 6.27 -13.30
CA ASN A 248 0.97 7.00 -13.38
C ASN A 248 2.15 6.13 -13.85
N THR A 249 1.99 4.81 -13.83
CA THR A 249 3.02 3.81 -14.17
C THR A 249 2.91 3.31 -15.60
N LEU A 250 1.75 3.45 -16.26
CA LEU A 250 1.44 2.78 -17.53
C LEU A 250 1.48 3.70 -18.76
N ASN A 251 1.69 3.08 -19.93
CA ASN A 251 1.66 3.77 -21.22
C ASN A 251 0.21 4.12 -21.62
N PRO A 252 -0.16 5.39 -21.81
CA PRO A 252 -1.53 5.79 -22.02
C PRO A 252 -2.08 5.52 -23.43
N LYS A 253 -1.32 4.93 -24.35
CA LYS A 253 -1.72 4.79 -25.76
C LYS A 253 -3.07 4.10 -25.95
N VAL A 254 -3.26 2.94 -25.34
CA VAL A 254 -4.50 2.15 -25.48
C VAL A 254 -5.67 2.91 -24.86
N SER A 255 -5.48 3.51 -23.68
CA SER A 255 -6.49 4.33 -23.01
C SER A 255 -6.94 5.52 -23.87
N VAL A 256 -6.00 6.21 -24.52
CA VAL A 256 -6.29 7.33 -25.43
C VAL A 256 -7.06 6.83 -26.68
N GLU A 257 -6.71 5.69 -27.25
CA GLU A 257 -7.44 5.08 -28.36
C GLU A 257 -8.89 4.76 -27.97
N ILE A 258 -9.09 4.13 -26.80
CA ILE A 258 -10.42 3.80 -26.29
C ILE A 258 -11.27 5.06 -26.07
N THR A 259 -10.68 6.14 -25.53
CA THR A 259 -11.44 7.41 -25.39
C THR A 259 -11.87 7.98 -26.73
N ARG A 260 -10.99 7.94 -27.74
CA ARG A 260 -11.32 8.42 -29.09
C ARG A 260 -12.48 7.63 -29.70
N GLU A 261 -12.50 6.32 -29.55
CA GLU A 261 -13.52 5.44 -30.13
C GLU A 261 -14.82 5.41 -29.31
N SER A 262 -14.73 5.49 -27.97
CA SER A 262 -15.92 5.41 -27.10
C SER A 262 -16.64 6.75 -26.91
N GLY A 263 -15.93 7.87 -27.05
CA GLY A 263 -16.42 9.21 -26.71
C GLY A 263 -16.31 9.55 -25.22
N ALA A 264 -15.77 8.64 -24.37
CA ALA A 264 -15.41 8.95 -23.00
C ALA A 264 -14.23 9.95 -22.97
N LYS A 265 -13.98 10.56 -21.82
CA LYS A 265 -12.86 11.50 -21.62
C LYS A 265 -11.78 10.85 -20.78
N ILE A 266 -10.55 11.38 -20.82
CA ILE A 266 -9.55 11.10 -19.80
C ILE A 266 -9.97 11.83 -18.53
N GLY A 267 -10.22 11.06 -17.46
CA GLY A 267 -10.67 11.56 -16.15
C GLY A 267 -9.55 12.09 -15.28
N GLY A 268 -8.33 11.66 -15.56
CA GLY A 268 -7.13 11.98 -14.80
C GLY A 268 -6.23 10.77 -14.62
N SER A 269 -5.16 10.92 -13.83
CA SER A 269 -4.24 9.83 -13.49
C SER A 269 -4.45 9.41 -12.05
N LEU A 270 -4.41 8.10 -11.78
CA LEU A 270 -4.56 7.50 -10.45
C LEU A 270 -3.25 6.84 -10.01
N TYR A 271 -3.05 6.77 -8.72
CA TYR A 271 -2.02 5.96 -8.08
C TYR A 271 -2.63 4.59 -7.75
N ALA A 272 -2.36 3.60 -8.58
CA ALA A 272 -2.93 2.25 -8.47
C ALA A 272 -2.06 1.32 -7.61
N ASP A 273 -0.74 1.36 -7.82
CA ASP A 273 0.22 0.36 -7.34
C ASP A 273 1.01 0.78 -6.11
N GLY A 274 0.56 1.81 -5.43
CA GLY A 274 1.18 2.30 -4.20
C GLY A 274 1.32 3.81 -4.19
N LEU A 275 2.19 4.31 -3.31
CA LEU A 275 2.41 5.74 -3.16
C LEU A 275 3.03 6.33 -4.42
N GLY A 276 2.67 7.56 -4.74
CA GLY A 276 3.17 8.30 -5.89
C GLY A 276 3.91 9.57 -5.49
N PRO A 277 4.45 10.32 -6.46
CA PRO A 277 5.09 11.61 -6.18
C PRO A 277 4.05 12.70 -5.85
N GLY A 278 4.52 13.79 -5.22
CA GLY A 278 3.71 14.96 -4.96
C GLY A 278 2.62 14.71 -3.92
N ASP A 279 1.36 14.86 -4.29
CA ASP A 279 0.22 14.64 -3.39
C ASP A 279 -0.03 13.16 -3.06
N GLY A 280 0.60 12.23 -3.79
CA GLY A 280 0.57 10.79 -3.54
C GLY A 280 1.65 10.26 -2.59
N GLU A 281 2.51 11.11 -2.00
CA GLU A 281 3.65 10.67 -1.17
C GLU A 281 3.25 10.00 0.15
N THR A 282 2.00 10.14 0.57
CA THR A 282 1.44 9.44 1.74
C THR A 282 0.20 8.66 1.36
N TYR A 283 -0.13 7.64 2.14
CA TYR A 283 -1.34 6.83 1.91
C TYR A 283 -2.62 7.70 1.89
N ALA A 284 -2.73 8.63 2.84
CA ALA A 284 -3.86 9.55 2.87
C ALA A 284 -3.90 10.46 1.64
N GLY A 285 -2.75 11.00 1.23
CA GLY A 285 -2.65 11.83 0.03
C GLY A 285 -3.01 11.07 -1.24
N MET A 286 -2.47 9.86 -1.41
CA MET A 286 -2.81 8.95 -2.51
C MET A 286 -4.32 8.71 -2.62
N PHE A 287 -4.97 8.34 -1.51
CA PHE A 287 -6.41 8.11 -1.49
C PHE A 287 -7.22 9.37 -1.79
N GLN A 288 -6.83 10.51 -1.21
CA GLN A 288 -7.50 11.79 -1.45
C GLN A 288 -7.37 12.24 -2.90
N HIS A 289 -6.19 12.09 -3.50
CA HIS A 289 -5.97 12.33 -4.91
C HIS A 289 -6.87 11.45 -5.78
N ASN A 290 -6.82 10.14 -5.58
CA ASN A 290 -7.59 9.17 -6.37
C ASN A 290 -9.09 9.45 -6.28
N VAL A 291 -9.62 9.57 -5.06
CA VAL A 291 -11.06 9.78 -4.85
C VAL A 291 -11.53 11.13 -5.39
N THR A 292 -10.74 12.19 -5.24
CA THR A 292 -11.09 13.51 -5.80
C THR A 292 -11.11 13.45 -7.32
N THR A 293 -10.07 12.88 -7.94
CA THR A 293 -9.94 12.72 -9.39
C THR A 293 -11.12 11.91 -9.95
N ILE A 294 -11.47 10.77 -9.33
CA ILE A 294 -12.58 9.91 -9.75
C ILE A 294 -13.90 10.67 -9.63
N VAL A 295 -14.20 11.24 -8.46
CA VAL A 295 -15.50 11.88 -8.22
C VAL A 295 -15.71 13.08 -9.10
N ASP A 296 -14.69 13.93 -9.28
CA ASP A 296 -14.82 15.15 -10.07
C ASP A 296 -14.93 14.87 -11.58
N ALA A 297 -14.31 13.80 -12.09
CA ALA A 297 -14.44 13.39 -13.49
C ALA A 297 -15.78 12.69 -13.81
N LEU A 298 -16.42 12.06 -12.83
CA LEU A 298 -17.67 11.32 -13.01
C LEU A 298 -18.93 12.16 -12.72
N LYS A 299 -18.81 13.34 -12.13
CA LYS A 299 -19.93 14.31 -12.00
C LYS A 299 -20.33 14.87 -13.38
#